data_879fa455193e1e22656ade2f1f6d1198
#
_entry.id   879fa455193e1e22656ade2f1f6d1198
#
_cell.length_a   1.000
_cell.length_b   1.000
_cell.length_c   1.000
_cell.angle_alpha   90.00
_cell.angle_beta   90.00
_cell.angle_gamma   90.00
#
_symmetry.space_group_name_H-M   'P 1'
#
loop_
_entity.id
_entity.type
_entity.pdbx_description
1 polymer ?
#
loop_
_entity_poly.entity_id
_entity_poly.type
_entity_poly.pdbx_seq_one_letter_code
_entity_poly.pdbx_strand_id
1 'polypeptide(L)'
;VRSSAASDVYKRQKGDSVSFSLDIPVKYGTDVFVAGGGPAGVAAAVAAAESGTDVYLAESLSCFGGMGTSALVPVFMQMTDGINFLAAGFGSRVRKMLDSEKSFSGGAHDIEALKRVYDGLAEKSGAKFSFCTKVIGVKASGGKIDYAVCSGLGGIFAVKSKVFIDATGNGDLAYMAGAKYEKGGENGAMMPGSLCSMWCSIDWKKWRANRPDMPQPQSFKVKEAYEAGVFSFYDPHMTGIMEIGDGLGGGNIGHAFGVDGTDEDSVTRALLHCRKSMREYKNYYNKYLPGFENAKVAATGSAMGIRETRRFVGDYVLNIDDYMKRAVFDDEIGRYAYPIDIHPSGFKGGELEKHRMEFDRLYKYAKGESYGIPYRILTPKGFSNLYAAGRCASMDRLVHGSLRVMPGCFIMGQAAGIGASMAAASKTSVHEIDTRELQKKLIKFGAYLPNFKS
;
A
#
# COMPACT_ATOMS: atom_id res chain seq x y z
N VAL A 1 -8.97 7.46 -39.22
CA VAL A 1 -8.84 8.52 -38.22
C VAL A 1 -7.67 8.14 -37.30
N ARG A 2 -6.58 8.87 -37.46
CA ARG A 2 -5.41 8.72 -36.62
C ARG A 2 -5.75 9.18 -35.18
N SER A 3 -5.73 8.26 -34.22
CA SER A 3 -5.79 8.56 -32.81
C SER A 3 -4.47 9.25 -32.39
N SER A 4 -4.46 10.56 -32.38
CA SER A 4 -3.40 11.37 -31.77
C SER A 4 -3.71 11.63 -30.28
N ALA A 5 -3.89 10.57 -29.51
CA ALA A 5 -4.05 10.68 -28.06
C ALA A 5 -2.74 10.34 -27.32
N ALA A 6 -1.62 10.75 -27.90
CA ALA A 6 -0.33 10.68 -27.23
C ALA A 6 0.33 12.04 -27.38
N SER A 7 0.65 12.66 -26.26
CA SER A 7 1.47 13.85 -26.11
C SER A 7 0.79 15.23 -26.00
N ASP A 8 -0.28 15.36 -25.22
CA ASP A 8 -0.36 16.56 -24.42
C ASP A 8 0.28 16.26 -23.05
N VAL A 9 1.59 16.20 -23.06
CA VAL A 9 2.37 16.49 -21.86
C VAL A 9 2.02 17.93 -21.51
N TYR A 10 1.19 18.14 -20.51
CA TYR A 10 1.04 19.43 -19.88
C TYR A 10 2.43 19.86 -19.45
N LYS A 11 3.11 20.63 -20.28
CA LYS A 11 4.24 21.43 -19.86
C LYS A 11 3.66 22.30 -18.76
N ARG A 12 4.02 22.04 -17.49
CA ARG A 12 3.85 23.05 -16.44
C ARG A 12 4.43 24.32 -17.05
N GLN A 13 3.56 25.22 -17.48
CA GLN A 13 4.00 26.57 -17.77
C GLN A 13 4.70 27.02 -16.51
N LYS A 14 5.88 27.60 -16.61
CA LYS A 14 6.47 28.39 -15.52
C LYS A 14 5.49 29.54 -15.31
N GLY A 15 4.44 29.26 -14.56
CA GLY A 15 3.45 30.23 -14.16
C GLY A 15 4.09 31.20 -13.18
N ASP A 16 3.58 32.39 -13.11
CA ASP A 16 3.94 33.35 -12.07
C ASP A 16 3.75 32.69 -10.71
N SER A 17 4.73 32.81 -9.83
CA SER A 17 4.62 32.36 -8.46
C SER A 17 3.90 33.42 -7.64
N VAL A 18 2.99 33.00 -6.78
CA VAL A 18 2.41 33.86 -5.73
C VAL A 18 3.00 33.46 -4.38
N SER A 19 3.30 34.45 -3.55
CA SER A 19 3.74 34.22 -2.17
C SER A 19 2.56 34.41 -1.24
N PHE A 20 2.42 33.48 -0.28
CA PHE A 20 1.40 33.53 0.76
C PHE A 20 2.10 33.25 2.11
N SER A 21 1.84 34.11 3.10
CA SER A 21 2.38 33.96 4.46
C SER A 21 1.25 33.80 5.46
N LEU A 22 1.39 32.82 6.35
CA LEU A 22 0.41 32.53 7.39
C LEU A 22 1.14 32.14 8.68
N ASP A 23 0.69 32.70 9.79
CA ASP A 23 1.08 32.23 11.11
C ASP A 23 0.30 30.96 11.46
N ILE A 24 1.02 29.87 11.58
CA ILE A 24 0.44 28.53 11.75
C ILE A 24 0.53 28.12 13.22
N PRO A 25 -0.60 27.89 13.92
CA PRO A 25 -0.56 27.45 15.30
C PRO A 25 0.00 26.05 15.43
N VAL A 26 0.84 25.81 16.45
CA VAL A 26 1.27 24.45 16.82
C VAL A 26 0.13 23.81 17.61
N LYS A 27 -0.57 22.86 17.01
CA LYS A 27 -1.70 22.17 17.64
C LYS A 27 -1.26 20.94 18.43
N TYR A 28 -0.23 20.24 17.96
CA TYR A 28 0.29 19.04 18.60
C TYR A 28 1.80 19.13 18.80
N GLY A 29 2.24 18.75 20.01
CA GLY A 29 3.62 18.43 20.33
C GLY A 29 3.66 16.99 20.81
N THR A 30 4.34 16.09 20.10
CA THR A 30 4.33 14.65 20.40
C THR A 30 5.74 14.08 20.36
N ASP A 31 5.89 12.83 20.81
CA ASP A 31 7.13 12.10 20.65
C ASP A 31 7.26 11.54 19.22
N VAL A 32 6.18 10.98 18.69
CA VAL A 32 6.14 10.38 17.35
C VAL A 32 4.96 10.95 16.55
N PHE A 33 5.25 11.48 15.38
CA PHE A 33 4.24 11.86 14.40
C PHE A 33 4.22 10.86 13.25
N VAL A 34 3.03 10.32 12.94
CA VAL A 34 2.82 9.42 11.81
C VAL A 34 1.99 10.13 10.74
N ALA A 35 2.52 10.25 9.55
CA ALA A 35 1.81 10.79 8.39
C ALA A 35 1.24 9.66 7.53
N GLY A 36 -0.08 9.58 7.42
CA GLY A 36 -0.82 8.57 6.67
C GLY A 36 -1.22 7.34 7.50
N GLY A 37 -2.50 7.04 7.54
CA GLY A 37 -3.13 5.92 8.26
C GLY A 37 -3.40 4.70 7.38
N GLY A 38 -2.57 4.45 6.35
CA GLY A 38 -2.57 3.20 5.61
C GLY A 38 -2.07 2.03 6.46
N PRO A 39 -1.95 0.80 5.91
CA PRO A 39 -1.54 -0.39 6.66
C PRO A 39 -0.26 -0.20 7.47
N ALA A 40 0.76 0.46 6.89
CA ALA A 40 2.01 0.75 7.60
C ALA A 40 1.82 1.79 8.71
N GLY A 41 1.04 2.85 8.45
CA GLY A 41 0.85 3.94 9.41
C GLY A 41 0.06 3.55 10.64
N VAL A 42 -1.03 2.80 10.47
CA VAL A 42 -1.79 2.27 11.63
C VAL A 42 -0.91 1.32 12.45
N ALA A 43 -0.18 0.41 11.78
CA ALA A 43 0.75 -0.49 12.47
C ALA A 43 1.84 0.28 13.23
N ALA A 44 2.37 1.37 12.65
CA ALA A 44 3.38 2.21 13.29
C ALA A 44 2.82 2.97 14.50
N ALA A 45 1.65 3.58 14.35
CA ALA A 45 1.02 4.34 15.43
C ALA A 45 0.67 3.45 16.62
N VAL A 46 0.06 2.28 16.36
CA VAL A 46 -0.27 1.30 17.39
C VAL A 46 0.98 0.80 18.12
N ALA A 47 2.01 0.41 17.35
CA ALA A 47 3.23 -0.12 17.92
C ALA A 47 4.02 0.93 18.73
N ALA A 48 4.05 2.18 18.29
CA ALA A 48 4.67 3.27 19.02
C ALA A 48 3.90 3.60 20.30
N ALA A 49 2.58 3.71 20.24
CA ALA A 49 1.75 4.02 21.40
C ALA A 49 1.80 2.91 22.49
N GLU A 50 1.73 1.64 22.07
CA GLU A 50 1.89 0.50 22.99
C GLU A 50 3.32 0.36 23.56
N SER A 51 4.30 1.04 22.95
CA SER A 51 5.66 1.20 23.50
C SER A 51 5.76 2.34 24.53
N GLY A 52 4.64 2.99 24.90
CA GLY A 52 4.57 4.04 25.91
C GLY A 52 4.91 5.44 25.40
N THR A 53 4.77 5.68 24.10
CA THR A 53 5.15 6.93 23.43
C THR A 53 3.90 7.79 23.13
N ASP A 54 3.99 9.10 23.28
CA ASP A 54 2.92 10.02 22.82
C ASP A 54 2.92 10.10 21.29
N VAL A 55 1.84 9.64 20.68
CA VAL A 55 1.70 9.49 19.22
C VAL A 55 0.56 10.34 18.69
N TYR A 56 0.81 11.03 17.58
CA TYR A 56 -0.25 11.58 16.76
C TYR A 56 -0.17 11.08 15.32
N LEU A 57 -1.27 10.53 14.82
CA LEU A 57 -1.43 10.02 13.45
C LEU A 57 -2.39 10.91 12.66
N ALA A 58 -1.93 11.46 11.54
CA ALA A 58 -2.75 12.23 10.59
C ALA A 58 -3.10 11.39 9.37
N GLU A 59 -4.40 11.16 9.11
CA GLU A 59 -4.90 10.48 7.92
C GLU A 59 -5.70 11.43 7.03
N SER A 60 -5.33 11.50 5.77
CA SER A 60 -5.94 12.41 4.78
C SER A 60 -7.36 12.01 4.36
N LEU A 61 -7.70 10.75 4.47
CA LEU A 61 -9.02 10.20 4.13
C LEU A 61 -9.91 10.10 5.39
N SER A 62 -11.12 9.61 5.21
CA SER A 62 -12.13 9.51 6.29
C SER A 62 -12.08 8.18 7.05
N CYS A 63 -11.13 7.31 6.77
CA CYS A 63 -10.90 6.04 7.47
C CYS A 63 -9.47 5.57 7.32
N PHE A 64 -9.02 4.72 8.24
CA PHE A 64 -7.76 4.02 8.14
C PHE A 64 -7.76 2.92 7.06
N GLY A 65 -6.56 2.43 6.72
CA GLY A 65 -6.33 1.27 5.88
C GLY A 65 -5.97 1.56 4.43
N GLY A 66 -6.13 2.81 3.97
CA GLY A 66 -5.68 3.26 2.64
C GLY A 66 -6.10 2.32 1.50
N MET A 67 -5.16 1.48 1.01
CA MET A 67 -5.43 0.58 -0.12
C MET A 67 -6.50 -0.47 0.21
N GLY A 68 -6.50 -1.03 1.42
CA GLY A 68 -7.45 -2.08 1.83
C GLY A 68 -8.86 -1.57 2.16
N THR A 69 -9.04 -0.26 2.30
CA THR A 69 -10.32 0.36 2.69
C THR A 69 -10.77 1.41 1.68
N SER A 70 -10.18 2.59 1.66
CA SER A 70 -10.55 3.70 0.77
C SER A 70 -10.34 3.38 -0.71
N ALA A 71 -9.29 2.64 -1.07
CA ALA A 71 -9.06 2.20 -2.44
C ALA A 71 -9.75 0.87 -2.78
N LEU A 72 -10.44 0.22 -1.83
CA LEU A 72 -11.23 -1.01 -2.01
C LEU A 72 -10.43 -2.22 -2.54
N VAL A 73 -9.14 -2.35 -2.24
CA VAL A 73 -8.40 -3.59 -2.53
C VAL A 73 -8.92 -4.69 -1.59
N PRO A 74 -9.64 -5.71 -2.10
CA PRO A 74 -10.46 -6.58 -1.26
C PRO A 74 -9.70 -7.76 -0.66
N VAL A 75 -8.38 -7.82 -0.83
CA VAL A 75 -7.60 -9.00 -0.50
C VAL A 75 -6.27 -8.64 0.15
N PHE A 76 -5.93 -9.37 1.22
CA PHE A 76 -4.56 -9.42 1.68
C PHE A 76 -3.77 -10.39 0.81
N MET A 77 -2.64 -9.93 0.29
CA MET A 77 -1.69 -10.82 -0.33
C MET A 77 -1.13 -11.80 0.71
N GLN A 78 -0.24 -12.66 0.31
CA GLN A 78 0.32 -13.71 1.15
C GLN A 78 0.76 -13.22 2.54
N MET A 79 0.17 -13.77 3.62
CA MET A 79 0.52 -13.49 5.02
C MET A 79 1.43 -14.55 5.63
N THR A 80 1.65 -15.67 4.93
CA THR A 80 2.34 -16.88 5.39
C THR A 80 3.26 -17.42 4.30
N ASP A 81 4.32 -18.11 4.66
CA ASP A 81 5.15 -18.89 3.75
C ASP A 81 4.61 -20.33 3.52
N GLY A 82 3.39 -20.61 4.00
CA GLY A 82 2.77 -21.92 3.97
C GLY A 82 3.08 -22.81 5.20
N ILE A 83 3.96 -22.33 6.10
CA ILE A 83 4.28 -22.95 7.40
C ILE A 83 4.11 -21.90 8.50
N ASN A 84 4.75 -20.75 8.35
CA ASN A 84 4.81 -19.69 9.35
C ASN A 84 3.93 -18.52 8.97
N PHE A 85 3.36 -17.83 9.96
CA PHE A 85 2.64 -16.58 9.74
C PHE A 85 3.64 -15.42 9.76
N LEU A 86 4.05 -14.97 8.56
CA LEU A 86 5.12 -13.98 8.40
C LEU A 86 4.71 -12.56 8.83
N ALA A 87 3.46 -12.17 8.56
CA ALA A 87 2.92 -10.86 8.96
C ALA A 87 2.52 -10.81 10.44
N ALA A 88 3.30 -11.47 11.31
CA ALA A 88 3.03 -11.61 12.72
C ALA A 88 3.16 -10.27 13.49
N GLY A 89 2.62 -10.21 14.69
CA GLY A 89 2.47 -8.99 15.45
C GLY A 89 1.18 -8.26 15.07
N PHE A 90 1.27 -7.09 14.46
CA PHE A 90 0.10 -6.30 14.07
C PHE A 90 -0.82 -7.05 13.10
N GLY A 91 -0.26 -7.70 12.08
CA GLY A 91 -1.03 -8.46 11.09
C GLY A 91 -1.78 -9.65 11.69
N SER A 92 -1.21 -10.32 12.73
CA SER A 92 -1.92 -11.37 13.48
C SER A 92 -3.15 -10.83 14.22
N ARG A 93 -3.06 -9.62 14.76
CA ARG A 93 -4.20 -8.96 15.45
C ARG A 93 -5.30 -8.60 14.45
N VAL A 94 -4.93 -8.00 13.31
CA VAL A 94 -5.88 -7.70 12.23
C VAL A 94 -6.58 -8.98 11.77
N ARG A 95 -5.83 -10.04 11.49
CA ARG A 95 -6.39 -11.30 11.04
C ARG A 95 -7.34 -11.91 12.07
N LYS A 96 -6.93 -11.98 13.35
CA LYS A 96 -7.76 -12.53 14.43
C LYS A 96 -9.09 -11.77 14.58
N MET A 97 -9.06 -10.44 14.47
CA MET A 97 -10.29 -9.63 14.59
C MET A 97 -11.22 -9.86 13.41
N LEU A 98 -10.71 -9.89 12.18
CA LEU A 98 -11.51 -10.21 11.00
C LEU A 98 -12.09 -11.63 11.05
N ASP A 99 -11.33 -12.62 11.54
CA ASP A 99 -11.81 -13.98 11.73
C ASP A 99 -12.93 -14.05 12.79
N SER A 100 -12.81 -13.27 13.88
CA SER A 100 -13.86 -13.21 14.91
C SER A 100 -15.18 -12.61 14.41
N GLU A 101 -15.10 -11.70 13.44
CA GLU A 101 -16.29 -11.14 12.75
C GLU A 101 -16.73 -11.99 11.55
N LYS A 102 -16.09 -13.14 11.27
CA LYS A 102 -16.30 -13.96 10.06
C LYS A 102 -16.14 -13.16 8.75
N SER A 103 -15.29 -12.16 8.77
CA SER A 103 -15.10 -11.18 7.70
C SER A 103 -13.81 -11.42 6.88
N PHE A 104 -13.27 -12.65 6.95
CA PHE A 104 -12.08 -13.06 6.20
C PHE A 104 -12.25 -14.46 5.62
N SER A 105 -12.07 -14.62 4.31
CA SER A 105 -12.13 -15.92 3.64
C SER A 105 -11.24 -15.92 2.40
N GLY A 106 -10.42 -16.97 2.22
CA GLY A 106 -9.59 -17.15 1.02
C GLY A 106 -8.62 -16.01 0.70
N GLY A 107 -8.22 -15.21 1.70
CA GLY A 107 -7.43 -13.99 1.53
C GLY A 107 -8.26 -12.72 1.38
N ALA A 108 -9.51 -12.83 0.96
CA ALA A 108 -10.44 -11.70 0.85
C ALA A 108 -10.97 -11.27 2.23
N HIS A 109 -11.29 -10.01 2.37
CA HIS A 109 -11.84 -9.43 3.59
C HIS A 109 -13.02 -8.50 3.29
N ASP A 110 -13.93 -8.40 4.25
CA ASP A 110 -14.94 -7.36 4.28
C ASP A 110 -14.26 -6.01 4.57
N ILE A 111 -14.52 -5.05 3.69
CA ILE A 111 -13.85 -3.73 3.74
C ILE A 111 -14.34 -2.91 4.93
N GLU A 112 -15.64 -2.98 5.25
CA GLU A 112 -16.20 -2.24 6.38
C GLU A 112 -15.75 -2.85 7.72
N ALA A 113 -15.63 -4.18 7.80
CA ALA A 113 -15.03 -4.84 8.94
C ALA A 113 -13.57 -4.41 9.13
N LEU A 114 -12.79 -4.32 8.06
CA LEU A 114 -11.40 -3.90 8.14
C LEU A 114 -11.24 -2.45 8.65
N LYS A 115 -12.14 -1.53 8.27
CA LYS A 115 -12.16 -0.17 8.83
C LYS A 115 -12.33 -0.21 10.35
N ARG A 116 -13.36 -0.93 10.85
CA ARG A 116 -13.61 -1.09 12.29
C ARG A 116 -12.44 -1.72 13.03
N VAL A 117 -11.80 -2.71 12.42
CA VAL A 117 -10.62 -3.37 13.00
C VAL A 117 -9.48 -2.38 13.20
N TYR A 118 -9.18 -1.55 12.20
CA TYR A 118 -8.13 -0.54 12.33
C TYR A 118 -8.49 0.54 13.34
N ASP A 119 -9.73 1.03 13.33
CA ASP A 119 -10.23 2.02 14.29
C ASP A 119 -10.08 1.49 15.73
N GLY A 120 -10.55 0.28 15.99
CA GLY A 120 -10.48 -0.33 17.30
C GLY A 120 -9.04 -0.62 17.79
N LEU A 121 -8.13 -0.98 16.87
CA LEU A 121 -6.71 -1.14 17.22
C LEU A 121 -6.05 0.19 17.56
N ALA A 122 -6.33 1.25 16.80
CA ALA A 122 -5.80 2.58 17.03
C ALA A 122 -6.33 3.18 18.34
N GLU A 123 -7.64 3.14 18.58
CA GLU A 123 -8.27 3.61 19.82
C GLU A 123 -7.72 2.86 21.04
N LYS A 124 -7.67 1.54 20.98
CA LYS A 124 -7.20 0.70 22.09
C LYS A 124 -5.72 0.95 22.43
N SER A 125 -4.90 1.32 21.47
CA SER A 125 -3.49 1.61 21.69
C SER A 125 -3.25 2.93 22.45
N GLY A 126 -4.22 3.84 22.47
CA GLY A 126 -4.10 5.18 23.02
C GLY A 126 -3.43 6.18 22.09
N ALA A 127 -3.16 5.84 20.84
CA ALA A 127 -2.66 6.79 19.86
C ALA A 127 -3.70 7.88 19.59
N LYS A 128 -3.27 9.14 19.56
CA LYS A 128 -4.10 10.27 19.10
C LYS A 128 -4.11 10.26 17.57
N PHE A 129 -5.27 10.53 16.99
CA PHE A 129 -5.37 10.60 15.52
C PHE A 129 -6.45 11.53 15.04
N SER A 130 -6.40 11.91 13.78
CA SER A 130 -7.51 12.57 13.10
C SER A 130 -7.58 12.17 11.63
N PHE A 131 -8.81 11.94 11.17
CA PHE A 131 -9.15 11.79 9.76
C PHE A 131 -9.27 13.14 9.06
N CYS A 132 -9.36 13.13 7.73
CA CYS A 132 -9.46 14.32 6.90
C CYS A 132 -8.35 15.35 7.21
N THR A 133 -7.18 14.85 7.55
CA THR A 133 -6.01 15.64 7.94
C THR A 133 -4.81 15.27 7.09
N LYS A 134 -4.45 16.15 6.16
CA LYS A 134 -3.38 15.94 5.18
C LYS A 134 -2.14 16.75 5.55
N VAL A 135 -0.96 16.13 5.48
CA VAL A 135 0.32 16.84 5.51
C VAL A 135 0.46 17.65 4.23
N ILE A 136 0.71 18.95 4.34
CA ILE A 136 0.81 19.89 3.23
C ILE A 136 2.14 20.65 3.17
N GLY A 137 2.98 20.50 4.19
CA GLY A 137 4.28 21.13 4.25
C GLY A 137 5.15 20.53 5.35
N VAL A 138 6.45 20.70 5.20
CA VAL A 138 7.46 20.25 6.17
C VAL A 138 8.53 21.32 6.29
N LYS A 139 8.94 21.63 7.51
CA LYS A 139 10.16 22.38 7.78
C LYS A 139 11.23 21.41 8.22
N ALA A 140 12.31 21.38 7.46
CA ALA A 140 13.50 20.59 7.81
C ALA A 140 14.76 21.45 7.69
N SER A 141 15.72 21.20 8.55
CA SER A 141 17.01 21.89 8.56
C SER A 141 18.10 20.95 9.06
N GLY A 142 19.29 21.00 8.44
CA GLY A 142 20.45 20.21 8.87
C GLY A 142 20.18 18.69 8.96
N GLY A 143 19.36 18.12 8.08
CA GLY A 143 19.02 16.70 8.13
C GLY A 143 18.05 16.31 9.25
N LYS A 144 17.27 17.25 9.76
CA LYS A 144 16.25 17.01 10.78
C LYS A 144 14.96 17.74 10.43
N ILE A 145 13.83 17.07 10.63
CA ILE A 145 12.50 17.70 10.52
C ILE A 145 12.21 18.41 11.83
N ASP A 146 11.89 19.70 11.73
CA ASP A 146 11.52 20.55 12.86
C ASP A 146 10.02 20.45 13.16
N TYR A 147 9.18 20.47 12.10
CA TYR A 147 7.74 20.30 12.19
C TYR A 147 7.12 19.95 10.84
N ALA A 148 5.97 19.34 10.88
CA ALA A 148 5.08 19.16 9.74
C ALA A 148 3.89 20.11 9.82
N VAL A 149 3.41 20.56 8.67
CA VAL A 149 2.20 21.38 8.52
C VAL A 149 1.08 20.49 7.98
N CYS A 150 -0.06 20.53 8.66
CA CYS A 150 -1.24 19.77 8.32
C CYS A 150 -2.40 20.70 7.98
N SER A 151 -3.22 20.28 7.01
CA SER A 151 -4.53 20.86 6.71
C SER A 151 -5.61 19.90 7.21
N GLY A 152 -6.40 20.32 8.17
CA GLY A 152 -7.58 19.62 8.66
C GLY A 152 -8.86 20.41 8.40
N LEU A 153 -10.02 19.86 8.78
CA LEU A 153 -11.31 20.53 8.59
C LEU A 153 -11.42 21.85 9.35
N GLY A 154 -10.74 21.98 10.49
CA GLY A 154 -10.72 23.21 11.30
C GLY A 154 -9.64 24.22 10.91
N GLY A 155 -8.92 24.00 9.81
CA GLY A 155 -7.87 24.90 9.33
C GLY A 155 -6.47 24.25 9.29
N ILE A 156 -5.46 25.10 9.11
CA ILE A 156 -4.05 24.70 9.00
C ILE A 156 -3.40 24.78 10.39
N PHE A 157 -2.59 23.76 10.71
CA PHE A 157 -1.86 23.71 11.97
C PHE A 157 -0.52 22.97 11.81
N ALA A 158 0.41 23.24 12.70
CA ALA A 158 1.69 22.57 12.77
C ALA A 158 1.69 21.44 13.82
N VAL A 159 2.48 20.40 13.53
CA VAL A 159 2.80 19.30 14.44
C VAL A 159 4.30 19.30 14.67
N LYS A 160 4.72 19.51 15.92
CA LYS A 160 6.11 19.32 16.36
C LYS A 160 6.28 17.92 16.91
N SER A 161 7.32 17.21 16.51
CA SER A 161 7.60 15.87 16.98
C SER A 161 9.10 15.63 17.12
N LYS A 162 9.47 14.68 17.99
CA LYS A 162 10.86 14.23 18.09
C LYS A 162 11.23 13.39 16.88
N VAL A 163 10.32 12.48 16.45
CA VAL A 163 10.50 11.57 15.32
C VAL A 163 9.27 11.61 14.41
N PHE A 164 9.51 11.49 13.12
CA PHE A 164 8.50 11.51 12.06
C PHE A 164 8.50 10.18 11.30
N ILE A 165 7.32 9.65 11.00
CA ILE A 165 7.16 8.45 10.18
C ILE A 165 6.33 8.82 8.95
N ASP A 166 6.91 8.70 7.75
CA ASP A 166 6.17 8.78 6.50
C ASP A 166 5.57 7.41 6.17
N ALA A 167 4.26 7.31 6.28
CA ALA A 167 3.46 6.16 5.86
C ALA A 167 2.35 6.59 4.88
N THR A 168 2.53 7.72 4.18
CA THR A 168 1.55 8.26 3.22
C THR A 168 1.39 7.39 1.96
N GLY A 169 2.24 6.39 1.81
CA GLY A 169 2.29 5.51 0.66
C GLY A 169 2.95 6.14 -0.57
N ASN A 170 2.73 7.43 -0.82
CA ASN A 170 3.44 8.19 -1.86
C ASN A 170 4.74 8.82 -1.36
N GLY A 171 4.99 8.77 -0.06
CA GLY A 171 6.17 9.39 0.55
C GLY A 171 6.08 10.91 0.57
N ASP A 172 4.91 11.45 0.87
CA ASP A 172 4.68 12.90 0.72
C ASP A 172 5.42 13.71 1.77
N LEU A 173 5.49 13.23 3.03
CA LEU A 173 6.20 13.91 4.11
C LEU A 173 7.72 13.94 3.84
N ALA A 174 8.31 12.80 3.52
CA ALA A 174 9.74 12.68 3.25
C ALA A 174 10.15 13.44 1.97
N TYR A 175 9.30 13.44 0.94
CA TYR A 175 9.48 14.25 -0.25
C TYR A 175 9.53 15.76 0.07
N MET A 176 8.56 16.24 0.84
CA MET A 176 8.53 17.64 1.26
C MET A 176 9.72 18.03 2.15
N ALA A 177 10.27 17.07 2.90
CA ALA A 177 11.49 17.24 3.66
C ALA A 177 12.77 17.31 2.79
N GLY A 178 12.69 16.87 1.53
CA GLY A 178 13.82 16.85 0.60
C GLY A 178 14.59 15.52 0.57
N ALA A 179 14.02 14.43 1.07
CA ALA A 179 14.67 13.12 1.04
C ALA A 179 14.85 12.61 -0.40
N LYS A 180 15.98 11.98 -0.68
CA LYS A 180 16.30 11.41 -1.99
C LYS A 180 15.44 10.18 -2.26
N TYR A 181 14.93 10.05 -3.48
CA TYR A 181 14.06 8.94 -3.89
C TYR A 181 14.29 8.54 -5.34
N GLU A 182 13.87 7.32 -5.66
CA GLU A 182 13.67 6.82 -7.01
C GLU A 182 12.16 6.70 -7.30
N LYS A 183 11.77 6.76 -8.58
CA LYS A 183 10.37 6.71 -8.99
C LYS A 183 10.21 5.98 -10.32
N GLY A 184 9.31 5.01 -10.35
CA GLY A 184 9.08 4.19 -11.54
C GLY A 184 10.25 3.24 -11.86
N GLY A 185 10.23 2.68 -13.07
CA GLY A 185 11.29 1.88 -13.66
C GLY A 185 12.13 2.66 -14.67
N GLU A 186 12.75 1.96 -15.61
CA GLU A 186 13.46 2.57 -16.73
C GLU A 186 12.55 3.56 -17.47
N ASN A 187 13.11 4.71 -17.85
CA ASN A 187 12.38 5.81 -18.49
C ASN A 187 11.19 6.36 -17.69
N GLY A 188 11.16 6.17 -16.36
CA GLY A 188 10.10 6.65 -15.49
C GLY A 188 8.76 5.91 -15.63
N ALA A 189 8.73 4.78 -16.34
CA ALA A 189 7.53 3.99 -16.51
C ALA A 189 7.02 3.43 -15.18
N MET A 190 5.73 3.68 -14.88
CA MET A 190 5.07 3.26 -13.65
C MET A 190 4.19 2.04 -13.90
N MET A 191 4.04 1.19 -12.88
CA MET A 191 3.01 0.15 -12.90
C MET A 191 1.62 0.79 -13.03
N PRO A 192 0.69 0.17 -13.76
CA PRO A 192 -0.65 0.71 -13.92
C PRO A 192 -1.39 0.80 -12.58
N GLY A 193 -2.25 1.78 -12.44
CA GLY A 193 -3.20 1.87 -11.35
C GLY A 193 -4.45 1.02 -11.62
N SER A 194 -5.25 0.75 -10.58
CA SER A 194 -6.58 0.14 -10.69
C SER A 194 -7.57 0.90 -9.82
N LEU A 195 -8.76 1.15 -10.33
CA LEU A 195 -9.88 1.61 -9.52
C LEU A 195 -10.63 0.38 -9.02
N CYS A 196 -10.30 -0.08 -7.81
CA CYS A 196 -11.01 -1.21 -7.24
C CYS A 196 -12.46 -0.86 -6.91
N SER A 197 -13.30 -1.87 -6.79
CA SER A 197 -14.75 -1.71 -6.75
C SER A 197 -15.41 -2.77 -5.88
N MET A 198 -16.56 -2.41 -5.30
CA MET A 198 -17.47 -3.35 -4.66
C MET A 198 -18.63 -3.67 -5.60
N TRP A 199 -19.05 -4.92 -5.59
CA TRP A 199 -20.11 -5.46 -6.42
C TRP A 199 -21.17 -6.13 -5.54
N CYS A 200 -22.42 -6.11 -6.00
CA CYS A 200 -23.53 -6.76 -5.32
C CYS A 200 -24.37 -7.58 -6.29
N SER A 201 -25.32 -8.35 -5.74
CA SER A 201 -26.23 -9.21 -6.50
C SER A 201 -25.53 -10.31 -7.31
N ILE A 202 -24.46 -10.88 -6.75
CA ILE A 202 -23.74 -12.01 -7.33
C ILE A 202 -24.27 -13.30 -6.70
N ASP A 203 -24.70 -14.26 -7.54
CA ASP A 203 -25.03 -15.61 -7.09
C ASP A 203 -23.77 -16.48 -7.06
N TRP A 204 -23.03 -16.40 -5.95
CA TRP A 204 -21.80 -17.17 -5.75
C TRP A 204 -22.03 -18.69 -5.79
N LYS A 205 -23.22 -19.17 -5.39
CA LYS A 205 -23.56 -20.61 -5.46
C LYS A 205 -23.67 -21.07 -6.92
N LYS A 206 -24.40 -20.30 -7.75
CA LYS A 206 -24.51 -20.54 -9.19
C LYS A 206 -23.13 -20.45 -9.87
N TRP A 207 -22.33 -19.45 -9.50
CA TRP A 207 -20.95 -19.31 -10.00
C TRP A 207 -20.11 -20.54 -9.70
N ARG A 208 -20.03 -20.99 -8.44
CA ARG A 208 -19.26 -22.17 -8.05
C ARG A 208 -19.71 -23.45 -8.76
N ALA A 209 -20.99 -23.60 -9.02
CA ALA A 209 -21.54 -24.77 -9.70
C ALA A 209 -21.30 -24.78 -11.22
N ASN A 210 -21.13 -23.60 -11.86
CA ASN A 210 -21.11 -23.48 -13.32
C ASN A 210 -19.87 -22.74 -13.86
N ARG A 211 -18.91 -22.38 -13.00
CA ARG A 211 -17.70 -21.69 -13.45
C ARG A 211 -16.92 -22.53 -14.42
N PRO A 212 -16.32 -21.95 -15.47
CA PRO A 212 -15.44 -22.66 -16.39
C PRO A 212 -14.24 -23.29 -15.67
N ASP A 213 -13.87 -24.50 -16.10
CA ASP A 213 -12.68 -25.19 -15.61
C ASP A 213 -11.44 -24.65 -16.33
N MET A 214 -10.88 -23.58 -15.79
CA MET A 214 -9.69 -22.90 -16.30
C MET A 214 -8.98 -22.13 -15.18
N PRO A 215 -7.67 -21.82 -15.32
CA PRO A 215 -6.89 -21.15 -14.27
C PRO A 215 -7.45 -19.81 -13.81
N GLN A 216 -8.10 -19.07 -14.70
CA GLN A 216 -8.74 -17.78 -14.42
C GLN A 216 -10.19 -17.79 -14.92
N PRO A 217 -11.12 -18.46 -14.20
CA PRO A 217 -12.48 -18.67 -14.70
C PRO A 217 -13.23 -17.40 -15.06
N GLN A 218 -12.97 -16.28 -14.37
CA GLN A 218 -13.64 -15.01 -14.64
C GLN A 218 -13.09 -14.27 -15.87
N SER A 219 -12.02 -14.77 -16.50
CA SER A 219 -11.55 -14.28 -17.81
C SER A 219 -12.16 -15.06 -18.99
N PHE A 220 -13.13 -15.93 -18.71
CA PHE A 220 -13.85 -16.70 -19.73
C PHE A 220 -14.45 -15.80 -20.81
N LYS A 221 -14.06 -16.04 -22.06
CA LYS A 221 -14.52 -15.29 -23.23
C LYS A 221 -14.19 -13.79 -23.23
N VAL A 222 -13.20 -13.32 -22.48
CA VAL A 222 -12.78 -11.90 -22.52
C VAL A 222 -12.40 -11.45 -23.93
N LYS A 223 -11.68 -12.30 -24.69
CA LYS A 223 -11.31 -11.98 -26.07
C LYS A 223 -12.53 -11.88 -26.98
N GLU A 224 -13.47 -12.83 -26.89
CA GLU A 224 -14.74 -12.79 -27.63
C GLU A 224 -15.54 -11.50 -27.29
N ALA A 225 -15.60 -11.15 -26.00
CA ALA A 225 -16.27 -9.95 -25.55
C ALA A 225 -15.61 -8.66 -26.11
N TYR A 226 -14.29 -8.62 -26.18
CA TYR A 226 -13.58 -7.51 -26.81
C TYR A 226 -13.86 -7.42 -28.31
N GLU A 227 -13.77 -8.53 -29.02
CA GLU A 227 -14.09 -8.62 -30.48
C GLU A 227 -15.54 -8.24 -30.76
N ALA A 228 -16.46 -8.51 -29.82
CA ALA A 228 -17.86 -8.10 -29.87
C ALA A 228 -18.11 -6.64 -29.44
N GLY A 229 -17.07 -5.87 -29.15
CA GLY A 229 -17.16 -4.45 -28.78
C GLY A 229 -17.68 -4.17 -27.36
N VAL A 230 -17.66 -5.17 -26.47
CA VAL A 230 -18.06 -4.99 -25.06
C VAL A 230 -17.01 -4.18 -24.31
N PHE A 231 -15.73 -4.36 -24.64
CA PHE A 231 -14.62 -3.60 -24.12
C PHE A 231 -14.05 -2.66 -25.17
N SER A 232 -13.81 -1.41 -24.80
CA SER A 232 -13.10 -0.43 -25.63
C SER A 232 -11.59 -0.65 -25.66
N PHE A 233 -11.05 -1.40 -24.67
CA PHE A 233 -9.65 -1.73 -24.54
C PHE A 233 -9.49 -3.19 -24.12
N TYR A 234 -8.58 -3.93 -24.78
CA TYR A 234 -8.28 -5.32 -24.41
C TYR A 234 -7.33 -5.39 -23.22
N ASP A 235 -7.86 -5.78 -22.08
CA ASP A 235 -7.09 -6.09 -20.87
C ASP A 235 -7.42 -7.50 -20.40
N PRO A 236 -6.66 -8.53 -20.81
CA PRO A 236 -6.92 -9.91 -20.44
C PRO A 236 -6.54 -10.21 -18.98
N HIS A 237 -5.87 -9.25 -18.32
CA HIS A 237 -5.46 -9.35 -16.93
C HIS A 237 -6.49 -8.68 -16.01
N MET A 238 -6.62 -9.15 -14.77
CA MET A 238 -7.43 -8.52 -13.75
C MET A 238 -8.94 -8.43 -14.06
N THR A 239 -9.53 -9.53 -14.46
CA THR A 239 -10.99 -9.62 -14.63
C THR A 239 -11.71 -10.18 -13.39
N GLY A 240 -10.97 -10.49 -12.31
CA GLY A 240 -11.47 -11.24 -11.15
C GLY A 240 -12.15 -10.38 -10.10
N ILE A 241 -13.34 -10.85 -9.68
CA ILE A 241 -14.06 -10.38 -8.48
C ILE A 241 -13.96 -11.48 -7.42
N MET A 242 -13.61 -11.10 -6.20
CA MET A 242 -13.47 -12.01 -5.06
C MET A 242 -14.71 -11.95 -4.20
N GLU A 243 -15.16 -13.10 -3.69
CA GLU A 243 -16.27 -13.17 -2.73
C GLU A 243 -15.82 -12.55 -1.40
N ILE A 244 -16.52 -11.53 -0.94
CA ILE A 244 -16.26 -10.82 0.32
C ILE A 244 -17.45 -10.90 1.28
N GLY A 245 -18.52 -11.57 0.88
CA GLY A 245 -19.76 -11.78 1.64
C GLY A 245 -20.88 -12.30 0.75
N ASP A 246 -22.01 -12.66 1.33
CA ASP A 246 -23.16 -13.19 0.62
C ASP A 246 -23.66 -12.17 -0.42
N GLY A 247 -23.62 -12.57 -1.69
CA GLY A 247 -24.01 -11.72 -2.81
C GLY A 247 -23.07 -10.53 -3.07
N LEU A 248 -21.96 -10.41 -2.30
CA LEU A 248 -21.02 -9.31 -2.39
C LEU A 248 -19.71 -9.75 -3.04
N GLY A 249 -19.10 -8.86 -3.81
CA GLY A 249 -17.81 -9.07 -4.46
C GLY A 249 -16.89 -7.87 -4.36
N GLY A 250 -15.61 -8.12 -4.16
CA GLY A 250 -14.55 -7.12 -4.24
C GLY A 250 -13.77 -7.28 -5.54
N GLY A 251 -13.72 -6.24 -6.36
CA GLY A 251 -13.06 -6.25 -7.67
C GLY A 251 -11.75 -5.45 -7.66
N ASN A 252 -10.62 -6.14 -7.80
CA ASN A 252 -9.35 -5.51 -8.18
C ASN A 252 -9.13 -5.79 -9.68
N ILE A 253 -9.86 -5.07 -10.53
CA ILE A 253 -10.01 -5.33 -11.95
C ILE A 253 -9.66 -4.10 -12.80
N GLY A 254 -9.15 -4.35 -14.00
CA GLY A 254 -8.78 -3.32 -14.97
C GLY A 254 -7.53 -2.54 -14.61
N HIS A 255 -6.90 -2.01 -15.65
CA HIS A 255 -5.70 -1.19 -15.54
C HIS A 255 -5.92 0.21 -16.12
N ALA A 256 -5.40 1.21 -15.41
CA ALA A 256 -5.13 2.53 -15.95
C ALA A 256 -3.62 2.68 -16.15
N PHE A 257 -3.16 2.67 -17.39
CA PHE A 257 -1.75 2.78 -17.73
C PHE A 257 -1.26 4.23 -17.66
N GLY A 258 0.05 4.41 -17.44
CA GLY A 258 0.69 5.72 -17.40
C GLY A 258 0.25 6.60 -16.24
N VAL A 259 -0.19 6.00 -15.14
CA VAL A 259 -0.65 6.73 -13.95
C VAL A 259 0.51 7.08 -13.03
N ASP A 260 0.67 8.35 -12.77
CA ASP A 260 1.52 8.88 -11.71
C ASP A 260 0.66 9.23 -10.48
N GLY A 261 0.79 8.46 -9.41
CA GLY A 261 0.06 8.68 -8.15
C GLY A 261 0.48 9.93 -7.37
N THR A 262 1.46 10.68 -7.87
CA THR A 262 1.93 11.94 -7.29
C THR A 262 1.57 13.16 -8.14
N ASP A 263 0.72 12.97 -9.15
CA ASP A 263 0.22 14.00 -10.05
C ASP A 263 -1.30 13.96 -10.11
N GLU A 264 -1.94 15.02 -9.70
CA GLU A 264 -3.40 15.13 -9.56
C GLU A 264 -4.12 15.01 -10.91
N ASP A 265 -3.56 15.54 -11.99
CA ASP A 265 -4.14 15.46 -13.33
C ASP A 265 -4.07 14.02 -13.86
N SER A 266 -2.94 13.35 -13.62
CA SER A 266 -2.76 11.94 -13.97
C SER A 266 -3.77 11.05 -13.25
N VAL A 267 -3.91 11.22 -11.94
CA VAL A 267 -4.88 10.46 -11.13
C VAL A 267 -6.31 10.78 -11.55
N THR A 268 -6.63 12.03 -11.84
CA THR A 268 -7.97 12.44 -12.32
C THR A 268 -8.33 11.76 -13.62
N ARG A 269 -7.43 11.77 -14.63
CA ARG A 269 -7.64 11.07 -15.90
C ARG A 269 -7.84 9.57 -15.70
N ALA A 270 -7.03 8.95 -14.83
CA ALA A 270 -7.14 7.53 -14.51
C ALA A 270 -8.49 7.17 -13.86
N LEU A 271 -8.96 7.97 -12.91
CA LEU A 271 -10.26 7.75 -12.26
C LEU A 271 -11.41 7.85 -13.27
N LEU A 272 -11.38 8.85 -14.15
CA LEU A 272 -12.40 9.02 -15.20
C LEU A 272 -12.39 7.84 -16.19
N HIS A 273 -11.21 7.40 -16.62
CA HIS A 273 -11.06 6.22 -17.47
C HIS A 273 -11.62 4.96 -16.80
N CYS A 274 -11.20 4.66 -15.58
CA CYS A 274 -11.62 3.46 -14.88
C CYS A 274 -13.12 3.44 -14.58
N ARG A 275 -13.75 4.59 -14.26
CA ARG A 275 -15.21 4.66 -14.07
C ARG A 275 -15.98 4.32 -15.35
N LYS A 276 -15.47 4.70 -16.52
CA LYS A 276 -16.05 4.27 -17.81
C LYS A 276 -15.88 2.76 -18.01
N SER A 277 -14.68 2.22 -17.72
CA SER A 277 -14.38 0.79 -17.85
C SER A 277 -15.26 -0.07 -16.92
N MET A 278 -15.65 0.41 -15.72
CA MET A 278 -16.56 -0.33 -14.84
C MET A 278 -17.90 -0.68 -15.50
N ARG A 279 -18.42 0.16 -16.40
CA ARG A 279 -19.62 -0.13 -17.18
C ARG A 279 -19.38 -1.29 -18.17
N GLU A 280 -18.22 -1.32 -18.79
CA GLU A 280 -17.83 -2.38 -19.71
C GLU A 280 -17.67 -3.71 -18.99
N TYR A 281 -16.96 -3.72 -17.83
CA TYR A 281 -16.86 -4.89 -16.98
C TYR A 281 -18.23 -5.40 -16.52
N LYS A 282 -19.13 -4.50 -16.10
CA LYS A 282 -20.50 -4.88 -15.73
C LYS A 282 -21.20 -5.60 -16.90
N ASN A 283 -21.15 -5.04 -18.10
CA ASN A 283 -21.78 -5.62 -19.28
C ASN A 283 -21.21 -7.00 -19.61
N TYR A 284 -19.88 -7.13 -19.49
CA TYR A 284 -19.19 -8.40 -19.67
C TYR A 284 -19.63 -9.45 -18.65
N TYR A 285 -19.57 -9.13 -17.35
CA TYR A 285 -19.95 -10.07 -16.31
C TYR A 285 -21.42 -10.50 -16.44
N ASN A 286 -22.32 -9.58 -16.65
CA ASN A 286 -23.75 -9.92 -16.79
C ASN A 286 -24.04 -10.81 -18.01
N LYS A 287 -23.29 -10.67 -19.09
CA LYS A 287 -23.53 -11.43 -20.32
C LYS A 287 -22.83 -12.77 -20.36
N TYR A 288 -21.62 -12.89 -19.81
CA TYR A 288 -20.74 -14.02 -20.07
C TYR A 288 -20.49 -14.94 -18.87
N LEU A 289 -20.76 -14.48 -17.64
CA LEU A 289 -20.44 -15.26 -16.45
C LEU A 289 -21.69 -15.74 -15.71
N PRO A 290 -21.84 -17.08 -15.50
CA PRO A 290 -22.95 -17.61 -14.74
C PRO A 290 -22.91 -17.13 -13.28
N GLY A 291 -24.05 -16.72 -12.74
CA GLY A 291 -24.15 -16.15 -11.38
C GLY A 291 -23.88 -14.66 -11.30
N PHE A 292 -23.45 -14.03 -12.40
CA PHE A 292 -23.20 -12.58 -12.47
C PHE A 292 -24.26 -11.83 -13.30
N GLU A 293 -25.33 -12.47 -13.73
CA GLU A 293 -26.35 -11.89 -14.62
C GLU A 293 -26.98 -10.61 -14.05
N ASN A 294 -27.09 -10.55 -12.72
CA ASN A 294 -27.66 -9.40 -12.00
C ASN A 294 -26.62 -8.55 -11.28
N ALA A 295 -25.33 -8.84 -11.46
CA ALA A 295 -24.26 -8.14 -10.77
C ALA A 295 -24.27 -6.64 -11.07
N LYS A 296 -24.07 -5.83 -10.03
CA LYS A 296 -24.04 -4.37 -10.11
C LYS A 296 -22.82 -3.84 -9.38
N VAL A 297 -22.25 -2.75 -9.88
CA VAL A 297 -21.23 -1.98 -9.13
C VAL A 297 -21.93 -1.28 -7.98
N ALA A 298 -21.63 -1.65 -6.76
CA ALA A 298 -22.14 -1.03 -5.55
C ALA A 298 -21.37 0.25 -5.19
N ALA A 299 -20.03 0.21 -5.33
CA ALA A 299 -19.17 1.36 -5.10
C ALA A 299 -17.85 1.22 -5.87
N THR A 300 -17.18 2.34 -6.13
CA THR A 300 -15.77 2.40 -6.55
C THR A 300 -14.94 3.08 -5.46
N GLY A 301 -13.65 2.75 -5.38
CA GLY A 301 -12.77 3.35 -4.40
C GLY A 301 -12.80 4.87 -4.42
N SER A 302 -12.76 5.49 -3.24
CA SER A 302 -12.60 6.94 -3.08
C SER A 302 -11.15 7.38 -3.37
N ALA A 303 -10.21 6.43 -3.34
CA ALA A 303 -8.83 6.62 -3.75
C ALA A 303 -8.47 5.65 -4.88
N MET A 304 -7.56 6.07 -5.76
CA MET A 304 -7.00 5.22 -6.81
C MET A 304 -6.07 4.18 -6.19
N GLY A 305 -6.19 2.92 -6.62
CA GLY A 305 -5.27 1.85 -6.27
C GLY A 305 -3.93 2.05 -6.99
N ILE A 306 -3.00 2.73 -6.35
CA ILE A 306 -1.67 3.05 -6.87
C ILE A 306 -0.67 2.01 -6.38
N ARG A 307 0.03 1.34 -7.32
CA ARG A 307 0.99 0.27 -7.02
C ARG A 307 2.37 0.80 -6.66
N GLU A 308 2.85 1.82 -7.33
CA GLU A 308 4.16 2.43 -7.06
C GLU A 308 4.15 3.94 -7.23
N THR A 309 5.03 4.61 -6.46
CA THR A 309 5.37 6.02 -6.60
C THR A 309 6.84 6.21 -6.20
N ARG A 310 7.13 7.03 -5.20
CA ARG A 310 8.49 7.27 -4.69
C ARG A 310 8.93 6.10 -3.80
N ARG A 311 10.17 5.68 -3.95
CA ARG A 311 10.90 4.76 -3.05
C ARG A 311 12.12 5.53 -2.55
N PHE A 312 12.19 5.79 -1.24
CA PHE A 312 13.29 6.57 -0.69
C PHE A 312 14.59 5.79 -0.65
N VAL A 313 15.71 6.50 -0.76
CA VAL A 313 17.05 5.92 -0.62
C VAL A 313 17.40 5.89 0.86
N GLY A 314 17.30 4.72 1.47
CA GLY A 314 17.67 4.46 2.87
C GLY A 314 19.12 4.07 3.03
N ASP A 315 19.50 3.74 4.26
CA ASP A 315 20.86 3.25 4.56
C ASP A 315 21.16 1.93 3.85
N TYR A 316 20.12 1.16 3.55
CA TYR A 316 20.17 -0.02 2.70
C TYR A 316 19.06 0.03 1.66
N VAL A 317 19.34 -0.47 0.46
CA VAL A 317 18.35 -0.69 -0.59
C VAL A 317 18.15 -2.21 -0.72
N LEU A 318 17.05 -2.73 -0.20
CA LEU A 318 16.71 -4.16 -0.34
C LEU A 318 16.48 -4.47 -1.82
N ASN A 319 17.18 -5.48 -2.34
CA ASN A 319 17.29 -5.68 -3.78
C ASN A 319 16.99 -7.12 -4.21
N ILE A 320 16.93 -7.33 -5.52
CA ILE A 320 16.59 -8.63 -6.10
C ILE A 320 17.56 -9.74 -5.70
N ASP A 321 18.85 -9.45 -5.50
CA ASP A 321 19.83 -10.46 -5.08
C ASP A 321 19.54 -10.96 -3.67
N ASP A 322 19.13 -10.05 -2.77
CA ASP A 322 18.69 -10.41 -1.41
C ASP A 322 17.46 -11.32 -1.44
N TYR A 323 16.50 -10.98 -2.29
CA TYR A 323 15.31 -11.79 -2.52
C TYR A 323 15.70 -13.20 -3.01
N MET A 324 16.52 -13.29 -4.06
CA MET A 324 16.92 -14.55 -4.66
C MET A 324 17.75 -15.44 -3.72
N LYS A 325 18.59 -14.84 -2.89
CA LYS A 325 19.42 -15.56 -1.90
C LYS A 325 18.69 -15.91 -0.62
N ARG A 326 17.42 -15.52 -0.44
CA ARG A 326 16.68 -15.64 0.84
C ARG A 326 17.48 -15.00 1.97
N ALA A 327 18.04 -13.83 1.71
CA ALA A 327 18.98 -13.16 2.59
C ALA A 327 18.51 -13.12 4.05
N VAL A 328 19.48 -13.17 4.96
CA VAL A 328 19.31 -13.01 6.40
C VAL A 328 20.15 -11.80 6.80
N PHE A 329 19.61 -10.95 7.67
CA PHE A 329 20.29 -9.73 8.12
C PHE A 329 20.35 -9.71 9.65
N ASP A 330 21.43 -9.19 10.20
CA ASP A 330 21.58 -9.03 11.65
C ASP A 330 20.56 -8.05 12.23
N ASP A 331 20.11 -7.09 11.43
CA ASP A 331 19.10 -6.08 11.76
C ASP A 331 17.70 -6.40 11.21
N GLU A 332 17.36 -7.69 11.05
CA GLU A 332 16.02 -8.09 10.57
C GLU A 332 14.90 -7.53 11.44
N ILE A 333 13.85 -7.00 10.78
CA ILE A 333 12.60 -6.57 11.41
C ILE A 333 11.44 -7.52 11.15
N GLY A 334 11.64 -8.54 10.32
CA GLY A 334 10.70 -9.56 9.92
C GLY A 334 11.16 -10.25 8.65
N ARG A 335 10.34 -11.18 8.16
CA ARG A 335 10.60 -11.90 6.90
C ARG A 335 9.35 -11.86 6.02
N TYR A 336 9.56 -11.99 4.69
CA TYR A 336 8.44 -12.01 3.77
C TYR A 336 8.67 -13.00 2.62
N ALA A 337 7.57 -13.40 1.93
CA ALA A 337 7.63 -14.46 0.93
C ALA A 337 6.69 -14.25 -0.26
N TYR A 338 6.04 -13.07 -0.37
CA TYR A 338 5.17 -12.81 -1.50
C TYR A 338 5.97 -12.77 -2.80
N PRO A 339 5.51 -13.41 -3.89
CA PRO A 339 6.17 -13.34 -5.18
C PRO A 339 6.33 -11.91 -5.68
N ILE A 340 7.30 -11.68 -6.54
CA ILE A 340 7.46 -10.39 -7.20
C ILE A 340 6.28 -10.16 -8.13
N ASP A 341 5.49 -9.12 -7.84
CA ASP A 341 4.26 -8.75 -8.51
C ASP A 341 4.45 -7.40 -9.23
N ILE A 342 5.08 -7.46 -10.39
CA ILE A 342 5.26 -6.33 -11.29
C ILE A 342 4.22 -6.41 -12.40
N HIS A 343 3.41 -5.37 -12.51
CA HIS A 343 2.49 -5.19 -13.62
C HIS A 343 3.17 -4.43 -14.76
N PRO A 344 3.07 -4.92 -16.03
CA PRO A 344 3.67 -4.22 -17.16
C PRO A 344 3.05 -2.85 -17.37
N SER A 345 3.84 -1.91 -17.85
CA SER A 345 3.40 -0.51 -18.11
C SER A 345 2.53 -0.36 -19.36
N GLY A 346 2.30 -1.44 -20.11
CA GLY A 346 1.45 -1.50 -21.30
C GLY A 346 1.39 -2.91 -21.87
N PHE A 347 0.43 -3.17 -22.76
CA PHE A 347 0.31 -4.43 -23.48
C PHE A 347 0.63 -4.22 -24.95
N LYS A 348 1.86 -4.48 -25.36
CA LYS A 348 2.21 -4.63 -26.78
C LYS A 348 2.51 -6.10 -27.05
N GLY A 349 1.64 -6.73 -27.87
CA GLY A 349 1.83 -8.01 -28.55
C GLY A 349 2.64 -9.09 -27.81
N GLY A 350 1.99 -9.97 -27.05
CA GLY A 350 2.62 -11.17 -26.48
C GLY A 350 3.58 -10.94 -25.30
N GLU A 351 3.95 -9.71 -24.98
CA GLU A 351 4.86 -9.37 -23.89
C GLU A 351 4.29 -9.73 -22.51
N LEU A 352 2.98 -9.62 -22.33
CA LEU A 352 2.32 -9.94 -21.08
C LEU A 352 2.46 -11.42 -20.71
N GLU A 353 2.26 -12.29 -21.67
CA GLU A 353 2.29 -13.75 -21.45
C GLU A 353 3.72 -14.22 -21.18
N LYS A 354 4.70 -13.69 -21.93
CA LYS A 354 6.12 -13.93 -21.71
C LYS A 354 6.58 -13.42 -20.36
N HIS A 355 6.20 -12.18 -20.00
CA HIS A 355 6.53 -11.58 -18.72
C HIS A 355 5.94 -12.35 -17.54
N ARG A 356 4.67 -12.78 -17.64
CA ARG A 356 3.99 -13.58 -16.62
C ARG A 356 4.64 -14.97 -16.44
N MET A 357 4.96 -15.65 -17.52
CA MET A 357 5.64 -16.97 -17.46
C MET A 357 7.03 -16.86 -16.85
N GLU A 358 7.76 -15.80 -17.15
CA GLU A 358 9.09 -15.55 -16.63
C GLU A 358 9.07 -15.24 -15.13
N PHE A 359 8.17 -14.35 -14.69
CA PHE A 359 8.00 -14.00 -13.28
C PHE A 359 7.45 -15.16 -12.44
N ASP A 360 6.47 -15.89 -12.93
CA ASP A 360 5.90 -17.06 -12.26
C ASP A 360 6.92 -18.19 -12.07
N ARG A 361 7.90 -18.29 -12.95
CA ARG A 361 8.93 -19.33 -12.91
C ARG A 361 10.13 -18.94 -12.03
N LEU A 362 10.57 -17.66 -12.10
CA LEU A 362 11.83 -17.23 -11.50
C LEU A 362 11.70 -16.78 -10.04
N TYR A 363 10.53 -16.30 -9.62
CA TYR A 363 10.35 -15.57 -8.36
C TYR A 363 9.36 -16.22 -7.39
N LYS A 364 9.22 -17.55 -7.43
CA LYS A 364 8.43 -18.28 -6.43
C LYS A 364 9.31 -18.87 -5.35
N TYR A 365 8.88 -18.70 -4.11
CA TYR A 365 9.46 -19.39 -2.96
C TYR A 365 8.79 -20.73 -2.73
N ALA A 366 9.56 -21.73 -2.29
CA ALA A 366 9.01 -22.97 -1.78
C ALA A 366 8.35 -22.72 -0.41
N LYS A 367 7.54 -23.69 0.02
CA LYS A 367 6.89 -23.65 1.32
C LYS A 367 7.94 -23.58 2.44
N GLY A 368 7.80 -22.60 3.34
CA GLY A 368 8.75 -22.34 4.42
C GLY A 368 9.92 -21.42 4.04
N GLU A 369 10.06 -21.03 2.78
CA GLU A 369 11.08 -20.07 2.36
C GLU A 369 10.59 -18.62 2.51
N SER A 370 11.52 -17.73 2.83
CA SER A 370 11.28 -16.30 2.94
C SER A 370 12.59 -15.52 2.88
N TYR A 371 12.52 -14.24 2.57
CA TYR A 371 13.67 -13.32 2.68
C TYR A 371 13.53 -12.40 3.87
N GLY A 372 14.66 -12.00 4.47
CA GLY A 372 14.74 -11.05 5.58
C GLY A 372 14.46 -9.61 5.13
N ILE A 373 13.90 -8.85 6.00
CA ILE A 373 13.66 -7.40 5.82
C ILE A 373 14.58 -6.68 6.81
N PRO A 374 15.64 -5.97 6.37
CA PRO A 374 16.52 -5.26 7.27
C PRO A 374 15.91 -3.93 7.74
N TYR A 375 16.20 -3.54 8.98
CA TYR A 375 15.78 -2.27 9.56
C TYR A 375 16.17 -1.05 8.71
N ARG A 376 17.36 -1.07 8.16
CA ARG A 376 17.98 0.02 7.40
C ARG A 376 17.23 0.43 6.13
N ILE A 377 16.22 -0.31 5.70
CA ILE A 377 15.34 0.14 4.60
C ILE A 377 14.33 1.20 5.04
N LEU A 378 14.14 1.37 6.36
CA LEU A 378 13.17 2.31 6.93
C LEU A 378 13.75 3.69 7.19
N THR A 379 15.07 3.85 7.11
CA THR A 379 15.82 5.06 7.52
C THR A 379 16.31 5.83 6.29
N PRO A 380 15.57 6.86 5.81
CA PRO A 380 16.00 7.68 4.68
C PRO A 380 17.33 8.38 4.97
N LYS A 381 18.30 8.24 4.07
CA LYS A 381 19.64 8.87 4.21
C LYS A 381 19.53 10.38 4.38
N GLY A 382 20.31 10.88 5.34
CA GLY A 382 20.46 12.31 5.58
C GLY A 382 19.41 12.91 6.54
N PHE A 383 18.57 12.09 7.16
CA PHE A 383 17.57 12.55 8.14
C PHE A 383 17.67 11.80 9.47
N SER A 384 18.05 12.48 10.52
CA SER A 384 18.26 11.89 11.85
C SER A 384 16.98 11.49 12.58
N ASN A 385 15.81 11.98 12.16
CA ASN A 385 14.53 11.77 12.83
C ASN A 385 13.36 11.38 11.90
N LEU A 386 13.67 10.75 10.76
CA LEU A 386 12.67 10.38 9.76
C LEU A 386 12.71 8.88 9.47
N TYR A 387 11.54 8.25 9.49
CA TYR A 387 11.28 6.93 8.91
C TYR A 387 10.44 7.03 7.65
N ALA A 388 10.65 6.11 6.72
CA ALA A 388 9.76 5.85 5.59
C ALA A 388 9.30 4.38 5.67
N ALA A 389 8.00 4.14 5.85
CA ALA A 389 7.45 2.79 6.04
C ALA A 389 6.37 2.46 5.03
N GLY A 390 6.33 1.19 4.62
CA GLY A 390 5.38 0.70 3.62
C GLY A 390 5.87 0.89 2.20
N ARG A 391 4.97 1.28 1.28
CA ARG A 391 5.24 1.35 -0.16
C ARG A 391 6.39 2.30 -0.56
N CYS A 392 6.73 3.27 0.27
CA CYS A 392 7.79 4.25 0.02
C CYS A 392 9.15 3.89 0.66
N ALA A 393 9.28 2.76 1.38
CA ALA A 393 10.53 2.31 1.97
C ALA A 393 11.61 2.01 0.92
N SER A 394 12.84 1.85 1.39
CA SER A 394 14.03 1.73 0.54
C SER A 394 14.20 0.31 -0.02
N MET A 395 13.82 0.13 -1.27
CA MET A 395 13.99 -1.13 -1.99
C MET A 395 14.07 -0.89 -3.49
N ASP A 396 14.67 -1.81 -4.24
CA ASP A 396 14.61 -1.77 -5.69
C ASP A 396 13.18 -2.03 -6.21
N ARG A 397 12.96 -1.81 -7.50
CA ARG A 397 11.63 -1.93 -8.08
C ARG A 397 11.10 -3.37 -8.06
N LEU A 398 11.96 -4.36 -8.18
CA LEU A 398 11.54 -5.77 -8.20
C LEU A 398 11.08 -6.21 -6.82
N VAL A 399 11.88 -5.99 -5.79
CA VAL A 399 11.52 -6.32 -4.40
C VAL A 399 10.34 -5.46 -3.92
N HIS A 400 10.22 -4.22 -4.41
CA HIS A 400 9.05 -3.41 -4.17
C HIS A 400 7.76 -4.10 -4.64
N GLY A 401 7.78 -4.81 -5.76
CA GLY A 401 6.66 -5.64 -6.21
C GLY A 401 6.21 -6.67 -5.18
N SER A 402 7.14 -7.23 -4.42
CA SER A 402 6.86 -8.18 -3.34
C SER A 402 6.42 -7.48 -2.03
N LEU A 403 7.19 -6.48 -1.57
CA LEU A 403 7.07 -5.99 -0.19
C LEU A 403 6.03 -4.86 0.01
N ARG A 404 5.58 -4.20 -1.06
CA ARG A 404 4.61 -3.09 -1.03
C ARG A 404 3.20 -3.47 -0.60
N VAL A 405 2.87 -4.75 -0.58
CA VAL A 405 1.52 -5.24 -0.27
C VAL A 405 1.21 -5.12 1.23
N MET A 406 -0.07 -5.09 1.59
CA MET A 406 -0.50 -4.78 2.96
C MET A 406 0.19 -5.58 4.06
N PRO A 407 0.39 -6.92 3.95
CA PRO A 407 1.09 -7.66 5.01
C PRO A 407 2.56 -7.25 5.18
N GLY A 408 3.28 -6.96 4.10
CA GLY A 408 4.62 -6.39 4.16
C GLY A 408 4.65 -5.01 4.82
N CYS A 409 3.62 -4.18 4.54
CA CYS A 409 3.46 -2.88 5.18
C CYS A 409 3.23 -2.98 6.70
N PHE A 410 2.53 -4.03 7.19
CA PHE A 410 2.38 -4.27 8.63
C PHE A 410 3.72 -4.51 9.31
N ILE A 411 4.57 -5.35 8.70
CA ILE A 411 5.92 -5.66 9.21
C ILE A 411 6.76 -4.38 9.31
N MET A 412 6.82 -3.61 8.22
CA MET A 412 7.58 -2.36 8.18
C MET A 412 7.02 -1.31 9.14
N GLY A 413 5.69 -1.19 9.22
CA GLY A 413 5.03 -0.21 10.08
C GLY A 413 5.29 -0.45 11.57
N GLN A 414 5.06 -1.68 12.07
CA GLN A 414 5.31 -1.98 13.48
C GLN A 414 6.78 -1.76 13.88
N ALA A 415 7.72 -2.07 12.99
CA ALA A 415 9.13 -1.85 13.25
C ALA A 415 9.50 -0.35 13.26
N ALA A 416 8.96 0.43 12.33
CA ALA A 416 9.13 1.88 12.32
C ALA A 416 8.56 2.52 13.59
N GLY A 417 7.38 2.06 14.06
CA GLY A 417 6.75 2.56 15.27
C GLY A 417 7.57 2.30 16.53
N ILE A 418 8.02 1.04 16.74
CA ILE A 418 8.86 0.69 17.89
C ILE A 418 10.21 1.40 17.79
N GLY A 419 10.85 1.43 16.61
CA GLY A 419 12.11 2.14 16.38
C GLY A 419 11.99 3.64 16.66
N ALA A 420 10.89 4.27 16.23
CA ALA A 420 10.62 5.68 16.50
C ALA A 420 10.42 5.95 18.01
N SER A 421 9.74 5.07 18.72
CA SER A 421 9.61 5.13 20.18
C SER A 421 10.98 5.07 20.87
N MET A 422 11.84 4.15 20.44
CA MET A 422 13.21 4.02 20.97
C MET A 422 14.04 5.28 20.69
N ALA A 423 14.06 5.77 19.46
CA ALA A 423 14.80 6.97 19.08
C ALA A 423 14.31 8.22 19.82
N ALA A 424 12.99 8.37 20.02
CA ALA A 424 12.40 9.48 20.78
C ALA A 424 12.78 9.44 22.26
N ALA A 425 12.81 8.24 22.87
CA ALA A 425 13.14 8.06 24.27
C ALA A 425 14.64 8.26 24.55
N SER A 426 15.51 7.72 23.72
CA SER A 426 16.97 7.85 23.85
C SER A 426 17.54 9.16 23.31
N LYS A 427 16.73 9.92 22.55
CA LYS A 427 17.15 11.16 21.84
C LYS A 427 18.31 10.92 20.85
N THR A 428 18.36 9.72 20.27
CA THR A 428 19.37 9.32 19.29
C THR A 428 18.81 9.46 17.86
N SER A 429 19.71 9.43 16.88
CA SER A 429 19.33 9.34 15.48
C SER A 429 18.61 8.01 15.20
N VAL A 430 17.65 8.02 14.26
CA VAL A 430 17.00 6.80 13.76
C VAL A 430 18.00 5.81 13.13
N HIS A 431 19.17 6.27 12.74
CA HIS A 431 20.26 5.44 12.20
C HIS A 431 21.08 4.72 13.28
N GLU A 432 20.96 5.16 14.55
CA GLU A 432 21.83 4.75 15.67
C GLU A 432 21.10 3.96 16.76
N ILE A 433 19.83 3.61 16.55
CA ILE A 433 19.13 2.79 17.54
C ILE A 433 19.75 1.40 17.64
N ASP A 434 19.71 0.81 18.85
CA ASP A 434 20.12 -0.57 19.04
C ASP A 434 19.11 -1.52 18.38
N THR A 435 19.51 -2.09 17.23
CA THR A 435 18.65 -3.00 16.45
C THR A 435 18.39 -4.32 17.16
N ARG A 436 19.26 -4.77 18.08
CA ARG A 436 19.00 -5.97 18.90
C ARG A 436 17.91 -5.69 19.94
N GLU A 437 17.93 -4.53 20.57
CA GLU A 437 16.84 -4.12 21.47
C GLU A 437 15.53 -3.90 20.69
N LEU A 438 15.58 -3.38 19.48
CA LEU A 438 14.43 -3.32 18.59
C LEU A 438 13.85 -4.72 18.33
N GLN A 439 14.70 -5.69 17.99
CA GLN A 439 14.28 -7.07 17.71
C GLN A 439 13.63 -7.73 18.95
N LYS A 440 14.18 -7.54 20.14
CA LYS A 440 13.55 -8.00 21.39
C LYS A 440 12.15 -7.41 21.61
N LYS A 441 12.00 -6.10 21.37
CA LYS A 441 10.71 -5.41 21.46
C LYS A 441 9.73 -5.87 20.39
N LEU A 442 10.20 -6.12 19.16
CA LEU A 442 9.40 -6.69 18.09
C LEU A 442 8.88 -8.08 18.43
N ILE A 443 9.73 -8.95 18.97
CA ILE A 443 9.32 -10.29 19.43
C ILE A 443 8.27 -10.18 20.55
N LYS A 444 8.48 -9.29 21.51
CA LYS A 444 7.49 -9.02 22.57
C LYS A 444 6.16 -8.50 22.01
N PHE A 445 6.19 -7.72 20.92
CA PHE A 445 5.01 -7.25 20.21
C PHE A 445 4.32 -8.36 19.41
N GLY A 446 5.00 -9.50 19.17
CA GLY A 446 4.53 -10.69 18.49
C GLY A 446 5.04 -10.86 17.05
N ALA A 447 6.07 -10.13 16.64
CA ALA A 447 6.68 -10.26 15.32
C ALA A 447 7.38 -11.61 15.13
N TYR A 448 7.44 -12.08 13.87
CA TYR A 448 8.15 -13.31 13.50
C TYR A 448 9.59 -13.00 13.11
N LEU A 449 10.52 -13.36 13.98
CA LEU A 449 11.98 -13.15 13.83
C LEU A 449 12.73 -14.46 14.15
N PRO A 450 12.66 -15.49 13.28
CA PRO A 450 13.19 -16.81 13.58
C PRO A 450 14.72 -16.86 13.68
N ASN A 451 15.42 -15.88 13.09
CA ASN A 451 16.89 -15.84 13.08
C ASN A 451 17.48 -15.05 14.27
N PHE A 452 16.63 -14.41 15.07
CA PHE A 452 17.09 -13.68 16.25
C PHE A 452 17.61 -14.69 17.31
N LYS A 453 18.86 -14.53 17.71
CA LYS A 453 19.48 -15.26 18.83
C LYS A 453 19.58 -14.32 20.01
N SER A 454 18.90 -14.65 21.11
CA SER A 454 18.93 -13.89 22.37
C SER A 454 20.32 -13.81 22.99
#